data_013ffe986c1cb633d3bf10ea8778eb72
#
_entry.id   013ffe986c1cb633d3bf10ea8778eb72
#
_cell.length_a   1.000
_cell.length_b   1.000
_cell.length_c   1.000
_cell.angle_alpha   90.00
_cell.angle_beta   90.00
_cell.angle_gamma   90.00
#
_symmetry.space_group_name_H-M   'P 1'
#
loop_
_entity.id
_entity.type
_entity.pdbx_description
1 polymer ?
#
loop_
_entity_poly.entity_id
_entity_poly.type
_entity_poly.pdbx_seq_one_letter_code
_entity_poly.pdbx_strand_id
1 'polypeptide(L)'
;MPYIPREYWLERGKVYKQEFQYNKKFKLQEQMLIGYLKNNISFSTVLEVGCGFGRITRILLSNFPEIREYTAVDLSPEQIDNAKNYVMEADKRGVVRFIVSDIQSLEINSKYDLVIAPEVLLHILPSEIKDVIVKLVSWSRKNIVNIDWYEDIPPQKAAPHNFIHQYEKIYSETPHVSRVIRTPIAKKGLLSGIDTKQSIFHAVIKD
;
A
#
# COMPACT_ATOMS: atom_id res chain seq x y z
N MET A 1 -6.76 -10.68 -23.95
CA MET A 1 -5.30 -10.56 -23.87
C MET A 1 -4.88 -11.00 -22.46
N PRO A 2 -3.73 -11.66 -22.29
CA PRO A 2 -3.22 -11.95 -20.96
C PRO A 2 -3.00 -10.64 -20.18
N TYR A 3 -3.17 -10.68 -18.87
CA TYR A 3 -2.86 -9.53 -18.01
C TYR A 3 -1.35 -9.33 -17.92
N ILE A 4 -0.90 -8.16 -18.36
CA ILE A 4 0.48 -7.70 -18.24
C ILE A 4 0.46 -6.52 -17.26
N PRO A 5 0.87 -6.71 -15.99
CA PRO A 5 0.68 -5.70 -14.94
C PRO A 5 1.19 -4.32 -15.32
N ARG A 6 2.42 -4.23 -15.82
CA ARG A 6 3.06 -2.96 -16.19
C ARG A 6 2.27 -2.19 -17.26
N GLU A 7 1.88 -2.85 -18.35
CA GLU A 7 1.13 -2.22 -19.44
C GLU A 7 -0.26 -1.77 -18.99
N TYR A 8 -0.94 -2.65 -18.23
CA TYR A 8 -2.26 -2.36 -17.69
C TYR A 8 -2.25 -1.10 -16.81
N TRP A 9 -1.31 -1.01 -15.85
CA TRP A 9 -1.28 0.09 -14.90
C TRP A 9 -0.73 1.38 -15.48
N LEU A 10 0.15 1.34 -16.50
CA LEU A 10 0.52 2.53 -17.26
C LEU A 10 -0.68 3.12 -18.00
N GLU A 11 -1.49 2.30 -18.64
CA GLU A 11 -2.69 2.79 -19.34
C GLU A 11 -3.77 3.22 -18.33
N ARG A 12 -3.99 2.44 -17.29
CA ARG A 12 -4.97 2.73 -16.25
C ARG A 12 -4.63 4.00 -15.46
N GLY A 13 -3.36 4.27 -15.24
CA GLY A 13 -2.86 5.45 -14.55
C GLY A 13 -3.34 6.78 -15.16
N LYS A 14 -3.59 6.81 -16.45
CA LYS A 14 -4.06 8.02 -17.15
C LYS A 14 -5.44 8.51 -16.66
N VAL A 15 -6.30 7.61 -16.19
CA VAL A 15 -7.69 7.93 -15.81
C VAL A 15 -7.99 7.63 -14.32
N TYR A 16 -7.12 6.95 -13.63
CA TYR A 16 -7.35 6.40 -12.28
C TYR A 16 -7.79 7.47 -11.27
N LYS A 17 -7.12 8.62 -11.21
CA LYS A 17 -7.48 9.72 -10.30
C LYS A 17 -8.91 10.21 -10.54
N GLN A 18 -9.31 10.38 -11.78
CA GLN A 18 -10.64 10.91 -12.13
C GLN A 18 -11.76 9.98 -11.64
N GLU A 19 -11.52 8.67 -11.66
CA GLU A 19 -12.50 7.68 -11.24
C GLU A 19 -12.56 7.49 -9.73
N PHE A 20 -11.43 7.61 -9.04
CA PHE A 20 -11.31 7.15 -7.66
C PHE A 20 -11.13 8.24 -6.61
N GLN A 21 -10.74 9.48 -6.94
CA GLN A 21 -10.43 10.52 -5.94
C GLN A 21 -11.59 10.85 -4.99
N TYR A 22 -12.84 10.60 -5.37
CA TYR A 22 -14.05 10.84 -4.56
C TYR A 22 -14.74 9.56 -4.10
N ASN A 23 -14.11 8.41 -4.22
CA ASN A 23 -14.72 7.14 -3.86
C ASN A 23 -14.92 7.01 -2.34
N LYS A 24 -16.19 6.95 -1.90
CA LYS A 24 -16.56 6.86 -0.48
C LYS A 24 -16.02 5.61 0.23
N LYS A 25 -15.73 4.53 -0.50
CA LYS A 25 -15.14 3.30 0.06
C LYS A 25 -13.77 3.55 0.68
N PHE A 26 -13.01 4.48 0.14
CA PHE A 26 -11.70 4.84 0.68
C PHE A 26 -11.76 5.50 2.06
N LYS A 27 -12.83 6.20 2.41
CA LYS A 27 -12.94 6.85 3.73
C LYS A 27 -12.83 5.87 4.89
N LEU A 28 -13.50 4.72 4.80
CA LEU A 28 -13.41 3.69 5.84
C LEU A 28 -11.99 3.10 5.92
N GLN A 29 -11.41 2.78 4.77
CA GLN A 29 -10.04 2.27 4.68
C GLN A 29 -9.04 3.25 5.31
N GLU A 30 -9.13 4.53 4.96
CA GLU A 30 -8.29 5.61 5.49
C GLU A 30 -8.42 5.75 7.01
N GLN A 31 -9.65 5.80 7.53
CA GLN A 31 -9.92 5.89 8.97
C GLN A 31 -9.34 4.70 9.73
N MET A 32 -9.54 3.49 9.20
CA MET A 32 -9.01 2.27 9.82
C MET A 32 -7.49 2.25 9.77
N LEU A 33 -6.89 2.62 8.65
CA LEU A 33 -5.43 2.70 8.52
C LEU A 33 -4.83 3.70 9.51
N ILE A 34 -5.34 4.94 9.55
CA ILE A 34 -4.85 5.97 10.46
C ILE A 34 -4.98 5.49 11.92
N GLY A 35 -6.14 4.97 12.30
CA GLY A 35 -6.37 4.44 13.65
C GLY A 35 -5.42 3.29 13.99
N TYR A 36 -5.20 2.38 13.04
CA TYR A 36 -4.27 1.26 13.20
C TYR A 36 -2.84 1.76 13.42
N LEU A 37 -2.35 2.63 12.55
CA LEU A 37 -0.98 3.15 12.63
C LEU A 37 -0.75 3.91 13.93
N LYS A 38 -1.66 4.82 14.33
CA LYS A 38 -1.55 5.59 15.59
C LYS A 38 -1.45 4.71 16.83
N ASN A 39 -2.15 3.58 16.84
CA ASN A 39 -2.21 2.73 18.01
C ASN A 39 -1.13 1.65 18.07
N ASN A 40 -0.47 1.34 16.95
CA ASN A 40 0.38 0.15 16.87
C ASN A 40 1.80 0.41 16.38
N ILE A 41 2.06 1.54 15.70
CA ILE A 41 3.33 1.75 14.99
C ILE A 41 3.87 3.16 15.26
N SER A 42 5.13 3.25 15.66
CA SER A 42 5.88 4.51 15.72
C SER A 42 6.84 4.55 14.54
N PHE A 43 6.79 5.62 13.74
CA PHE A 43 7.62 5.78 12.54
C PHE A 43 7.86 7.26 12.24
N SER A 44 8.95 7.55 11.57
CA SER A 44 9.28 8.90 11.07
C SER A 44 9.80 8.89 9.63
N THR A 45 10.10 7.71 9.09
CA THR A 45 10.51 7.53 7.70
C THR A 45 9.58 6.54 7.02
N VAL A 46 9.07 6.88 5.83
CA VAL A 46 8.05 6.11 5.10
C VAL A 46 8.49 5.85 3.66
N LEU A 47 8.36 4.61 3.22
CA LEU A 47 8.36 4.22 1.81
C LEU A 47 6.96 3.76 1.44
N GLU A 48 6.30 4.47 0.55
CA GLU A 48 5.02 4.07 -0.04
C GLU A 48 5.25 3.53 -1.45
N VAL A 49 4.86 2.28 -1.67
CA VAL A 49 4.90 1.63 -2.99
C VAL A 49 3.52 1.63 -3.59
N GLY A 50 3.40 2.08 -4.86
CA GLY A 50 2.13 2.24 -5.56
C GLY A 50 1.31 3.41 -4.99
N CYS A 51 1.91 4.59 -4.87
CA CYS A 51 1.25 5.75 -4.26
C CYS A 51 0.07 6.30 -5.10
N GLY A 52 -0.05 5.91 -6.37
CA GLY A 52 -1.07 6.42 -7.27
C GLY A 52 -1.05 7.95 -7.32
N PHE A 53 -2.22 8.58 -7.24
CA PHE A 53 -2.35 10.03 -7.20
C PHE A 53 -2.05 10.65 -5.82
N GLY A 54 -1.44 9.90 -4.88
CA GLY A 54 -0.98 10.42 -3.58
C GLY A 54 -2.04 10.41 -2.48
N ARG A 55 -3.08 9.59 -2.57
CA ARG A 55 -4.17 9.52 -1.58
C ARG A 55 -3.66 9.17 -0.18
N ILE A 56 -2.91 8.10 -0.05
CA ILE A 56 -2.35 7.65 1.23
C ILE A 56 -1.22 8.57 1.68
N THR A 57 -0.35 9.00 0.77
CA THR A 57 0.69 10.00 1.06
C THR A 57 0.08 11.22 1.77
N ARG A 58 -0.98 11.79 1.21
CA ARG A 58 -1.64 12.98 1.76
C ARG A 58 -2.19 12.75 3.16
N ILE A 59 -2.91 11.65 3.38
CA ILE A 59 -3.51 11.40 4.71
C ILE A 59 -2.45 11.10 5.77
N LEU A 60 -1.34 10.43 5.41
CA LEU A 60 -0.26 10.18 6.36
C LEU A 60 0.43 11.49 6.76
N LEU A 61 0.78 12.34 5.81
CA LEU A 61 1.36 13.66 6.12
C LEU A 61 0.46 14.53 6.97
N SER A 62 -0.86 14.46 6.76
CA SER A 62 -1.83 15.25 7.53
C SER A 62 -2.07 14.73 8.95
N ASN A 63 -1.79 13.46 9.22
CA ASN A 63 -2.10 12.82 10.50
C ASN A 63 -0.87 12.46 11.34
N PHE A 64 0.34 12.50 10.75
CA PHE A 64 1.60 12.11 11.38
C PHE A 64 2.67 13.21 11.16
N PRO A 65 2.63 14.28 11.95
CA PRO A 65 3.56 15.41 11.82
C PRO A 65 5.02 15.03 12.09
N GLU A 66 5.27 13.90 12.74
CA GLU A 66 6.59 13.32 13.00
C GLU A 66 7.29 12.74 11.75
N ILE A 67 6.60 12.59 10.64
CA ILE A 67 7.22 12.14 9.39
C ILE A 67 8.22 13.19 8.92
N ARG A 68 9.49 12.80 8.79
CA ARG A 68 10.62 13.64 8.35
C ARG A 68 11.16 13.26 6.97
N GLU A 69 10.85 12.05 6.51
CA GLU A 69 11.23 11.54 5.20
C GLU A 69 10.11 10.67 4.64
N TYR A 70 9.72 10.93 3.42
CA TYR A 70 8.69 10.16 2.72
C TYR A 70 9.13 9.90 1.29
N THR A 71 9.26 8.64 0.89
CA THR A 71 9.47 8.26 -0.50
C THR A 71 8.21 7.62 -1.04
N ALA A 72 7.60 8.24 -2.06
CA ALA A 72 6.40 7.78 -2.72
C ALA A 72 6.74 7.28 -4.13
N VAL A 73 6.42 6.03 -4.42
CA VAL A 73 6.78 5.37 -5.67
C VAL A 73 5.51 4.93 -6.41
N ASP A 74 5.44 5.21 -7.70
CA ASP A 74 4.44 4.64 -8.59
C ASP A 74 5.05 4.38 -9.96
N LEU A 75 4.51 3.41 -10.68
CA LEU A 75 5.03 3.06 -12.00
C LEU A 75 4.54 4.03 -13.09
N SER A 76 3.42 4.73 -12.87
CA SER A 76 2.82 5.67 -13.81
C SER A 76 3.35 7.10 -13.60
N PRO A 77 4.02 7.69 -14.62
CA PRO A 77 4.42 9.09 -14.56
C PRO A 77 3.25 10.03 -14.32
N GLU A 78 2.10 9.75 -14.95
CA GLU A 78 0.88 10.56 -14.80
C GLU A 78 0.35 10.53 -13.36
N GLN A 79 0.43 9.37 -12.69
CA GLN A 79 0.04 9.28 -11.29
C GLN A 79 1.01 10.04 -10.38
N ILE A 80 2.29 9.99 -10.64
CA ILE A 80 3.29 10.79 -9.91
C ILE A 80 3.04 12.29 -10.07
N ASP A 81 2.73 12.76 -11.27
CA ASP A 81 2.41 14.18 -11.49
C ASP A 81 1.07 14.59 -10.81
N ASN A 82 0.09 13.70 -10.83
CA ASN A 82 -1.13 13.86 -10.05
C ASN A 82 -0.85 13.92 -8.55
N ALA A 83 0.03 13.05 -8.04
CA ALA A 83 0.38 12.97 -6.63
C ALA A 83 1.08 14.24 -6.16
N LYS A 84 2.06 14.75 -6.89
CA LYS A 84 2.74 16.02 -6.58
C LYS A 84 1.76 17.15 -6.34
N ASN A 85 0.78 17.32 -7.26
CA ASN A 85 -0.24 18.35 -7.15
C ASN A 85 -1.22 18.09 -5.98
N TYR A 86 -1.63 16.83 -5.78
CA TYR A 86 -2.63 16.48 -4.77
C TYR A 86 -2.07 16.54 -3.34
N VAL A 87 -0.78 16.30 -3.18
CA VAL A 87 -0.08 16.25 -1.88
C VAL A 87 0.48 17.61 -1.46
N MET A 88 0.64 18.56 -2.39
CA MET A 88 1.33 19.84 -2.18
C MET A 88 0.90 20.57 -0.91
N GLU A 89 -0.41 20.68 -0.63
CA GLU A 89 -0.93 21.37 0.55
C GLU A 89 -0.66 20.62 1.86
N ALA A 90 -0.47 19.30 1.82
CA ALA A 90 -0.13 18.48 2.97
C ALA A 90 1.38 18.42 3.21
N ASP A 91 2.18 18.57 2.16
CA ASP A 91 3.65 18.53 2.22
C ASP A 91 4.28 19.94 2.25
N LYS A 92 3.78 20.81 3.10
CA LYS A 92 4.36 22.17 3.27
C LYS A 92 5.83 22.16 3.71
N ARG A 93 6.32 21.04 4.22
CA ARG A 93 7.70 20.87 4.68
C ARG A 93 8.65 20.36 3.60
N GLY A 94 8.13 19.92 2.44
CA GLY A 94 8.92 19.37 1.36
C GLY A 94 9.62 18.05 1.71
N VAL A 95 8.96 17.20 2.52
CA VAL A 95 9.58 15.93 2.98
C VAL A 95 9.35 14.78 2.01
N VAL A 96 8.50 14.95 0.97
CA VAL A 96 8.16 13.90 0.02
C VAL A 96 9.07 13.90 -1.19
N ARG A 97 9.68 12.76 -1.45
CA ARG A 97 10.36 12.44 -2.71
C ARG A 97 9.50 11.50 -3.54
N PHE A 98 9.20 11.88 -4.77
CA PHE A 98 8.45 11.06 -5.72
C PHE A 98 9.40 10.35 -6.69
N ILE A 99 9.15 9.05 -6.95
CA ILE A 99 9.93 8.22 -7.87
C ILE A 99 8.98 7.52 -8.84
N VAL A 100 9.28 7.60 -10.14
CA VAL A 100 8.62 6.78 -11.17
C VAL A 100 9.40 5.48 -11.31
N SER A 101 8.84 4.37 -10.85
CA SER A 101 9.42 3.04 -10.98
C SER A 101 8.37 1.96 -10.72
N ASP A 102 8.50 0.80 -11.38
CA ASP A 102 7.82 -0.40 -10.92
C ASP A 102 8.57 -1.03 -9.73
N ILE A 103 7.84 -1.85 -8.96
CA ILE A 103 8.39 -2.46 -7.75
C ILE A 103 9.48 -3.49 -8.05
N GLN A 104 9.42 -4.13 -9.24
CA GLN A 104 10.37 -5.16 -9.62
C GLN A 104 11.75 -4.56 -9.93
N SER A 105 11.80 -3.39 -10.56
CA SER A 105 13.04 -2.69 -10.90
C SER A 105 13.47 -1.62 -9.90
N LEU A 106 12.63 -1.33 -8.89
CA LEU A 106 12.95 -0.35 -7.86
C LEU A 106 14.18 -0.78 -7.05
N GLU A 107 15.14 0.13 -6.95
CA GLU A 107 16.32 -0.01 -6.10
C GLU A 107 16.32 1.07 -5.02
N ILE A 108 16.31 0.64 -3.77
CA ILE A 108 16.33 1.48 -2.58
C ILE A 108 17.51 1.04 -1.70
N ASN A 109 18.43 1.95 -1.45
CA ASN A 109 19.61 1.69 -0.62
C ASN A 109 19.37 2.02 0.86
N SER A 110 18.30 2.73 1.18
CA SER A 110 17.92 3.12 2.54
C SER A 110 16.85 2.19 3.10
N LYS A 111 16.81 2.06 4.43
CA LYS A 111 15.70 1.39 5.12
C LYS A 111 14.77 2.40 5.76
N TYR A 112 13.48 2.11 5.77
CA TYR A 112 12.43 2.96 6.32
C TYR A 112 11.80 2.33 7.57
N ASP A 113 11.32 3.16 8.50
CA ASP A 113 10.62 2.67 9.70
C ASP A 113 9.29 1.99 9.32
N LEU A 114 8.63 2.52 8.27
CA LEU A 114 7.40 1.98 7.70
C LEU A 114 7.54 1.84 6.17
N VAL A 115 7.34 0.63 5.67
CA VAL A 115 7.09 0.37 4.25
C VAL A 115 5.61 0.09 4.09
N ILE A 116 4.92 0.82 3.21
CA ILE A 116 3.48 0.69 3.04
C ILE A 116 3.10 0.47 1.57
N ALA A 117 2.19 -0.48 1.30
CA ALA A 117 1.73 -0.83 -0.03
C ALA A 117 0.19 -1.05 -0.05
N PRO A 118 -0.64 0.01 0.01
CA PRO A 118 -2.09 -0.11 0.08
C PRO A 118 -2.71 -0.39 -1.29
N GLU A 119 -3.41 -1.51 -1.45
CA GLU A 119 -4.08 -1.93 -2.69
C GLU A 119 -3.12 -2.08 -3.89
N VAL A 120 -1.93 -2.57 -3.63
CA VAL A 120 -0.90 -2.78 -4.65
C VAL A 120 -0.58 -4.25 -4.86
N LEU A 121 -0.37 -4.99 -3.76
CA LEU A 121 0.14 -6.34 -3.84
C LEU A 121 -0.86 -7.32 -4.46
N LEU A 122 -2.17 -7.02 -4.39
CA LEU A 122 -3.19 -7.79 -5.09
C LEU A 122 -3.05 -7.75 -6.62
N HIS A 123 -2.25 -6.84 -7.16
CA HIS A 123 -2.00 -6.71 -8.61
C HIS A 123 -0.70 -7.39 -9.06
N ILE A 124 0.07 -7.92 -8.13
CA ILE A 124 1.29 -8.66 -8.41
C ILE A 124 0.95 -10.10 -8.79
N LEU A 125 1.61 -10.63 -9.81
CA LEU A 125 1.38 -12.01 -10.23
C LEU A 125 1.71 -13.01 -9.11
N PRO A 126 0.96 -14.13 -9.00
CA PRO A 126 1.24 -15.16 -7.99
C PRO A 126 2.65 -15.75 -8.07
N SER A 127 3.27 -15.73 -9.24
CA SER A 127 4.66 -16.15 -9.45
C SER A 127 5.69 -15.17 -8.89
N GLU A 128 5.33 -13.89 -8.66
CA GLU A 128 6.26 -12.80 -8.32
C GLU A 128 6.07 -12.29 -6.89
N ILE A 129 4.94 -12.58 -6.25
CA ILE A 129 4.58 -11.97 -4.96
C ILE A 129 5.60 -12.25 -3.85
N LYS A 130 6.22 -13.43 -3.84
CA LYS A 130 7.24 -13.77 -2.84
C LYS A 130 8.48 -12.91 -2.99
N ASP A 131 8.96 -12.71 -4.20
CA ASP A 131 10.13 -11.87 -4.48
C ASP A 131 9.86 -10.40 -4.15
N VAL A 132 8.66 -9.91 -4.46
CA VAL A 132 8.21 -8.57 -4.09
C VAL A 132 8.19 -8.41 -2.56
N ILE A 133 7.66 -9.37 -1.81
CA ILE A 133 7.66 -9.30 -0.34
C ILE A 133 9.08 -9.31 0.22
N VAL A 134 9.99 -10.10 -0.33
CA VAL A 134 11.41 -10.08 0.06
C VAL A 134 12.01 -8.68 -0.13
N LYS A 135 11.69 -8.00 -1.24
CA LYS A 135 12.12 -6.60 -1.45
C LYS A 135 11.54 -5.65 -0.40
N LEU A 136 10.23 -5.72 -0.11
CA LEU A 136 9.63 -4.91 0.94
C LEU A 136 10.33 -5.11 2.29
N VAL A 137 10.66 -6.36 2.64
CA VAL A 137 11.41 -6.70 3.85
C VAL A 137 12.81 -6.05 3.83
N SER A 138 13.51 -6.11 2.70
CA SER A 138 14.85 -5.53 2.56
C SER A 138 14.85 -3.99 2.76
N TRP A 139 13.78 -3.31 2.38
CA TRP A 139 13.60 -1.86 2.53
C TRP A 139 13.04 -1.44 3.90
N SER A 140 12.57 -2.40 4.69
CA SER A 140 11.99 -2.12 6.01
C SER A 140 13.01 -2.26 7.13
N ARG A 141 12.98 -1.31 8.07
CA ARG A 141 13.71 -1.40 9.33
C ARG A 141 12.88 -2.08 10.40
N LYS A 142 11.57 -1.84 10.42
CA LYS A 142 10.69 -2.32 11.51
C LYS A 142 9.34 -2.84 11.05
N ASN A 143 8.66 -2.14 10.14
CA ASN A 143 7.24 -2.40 9.88
C ASN A 143 6.92 -2.38 8.39
N ILE A 144 6.17 -3.37 7.94
CA ILE A 144 5.56 -3.38 6.62
C ILE A 144 4.05 -3.44 6.81
N VAL A 145 3.32 -2.56 6.12
CA VAL A 145 1.85 -2.55 6.15
C VAL A 145 1.32 -2.58 4.72
N ASN A 146 0.48 -3.55 4.41
CA ASN A 146 -0.30 -3.51 3.18
C ASN A 146 -1.80 -3.62 3.49
N ILE A 147 -2.62 -3.10 2.59
CA ILE A 147 -4.07 -3.22 2.63
C ILE A 147 -4.49 -3.90 1.35
N ASP A 148 -4.97 -5.11 1.47
CA ASP A 148 -5.35 -5.92 0.32
C ASP A 148 -6.56 -6.79 0.62
N TRP A 149 -7.10 -7.39 -0.41
CA TRP A 149 -8.20 -8.32 -0.28
C TRP A 149 -7.72 -9.61 0.36
N TYR A 150 -8.58 -10.12 1.25
CA TYR A 150 -8.38 -11.42 1.88
C TYR A 150 -9.71 -12.18 1.89
N GLU A 151 -9.68 -13.38 1.34
CA GLU A 151 -10.75 -14.35 1.45
C GLU A 151 -10.15 -15.70 1.82
N ASP A 152 -10.79 -16.42 2.71
CA ASP A 152 -10.39 -17.79 3.06
C ASP A 152 -10.55 -18.73 1.84
N ILE A 153 -11.49 -18.39 0.98
CA ILE A 153 -11.71 -19.05 -0.30
C ILE A 153 -11.65 -18.00 -1.40
N PRO A 154 -10.71 -18.10 -2.36
CA PRO A 154 -10.62 -17.15 -3.47
C PRO A 154 -11.96 -17.01 -4.21
N PRO A 155 -12.40 -15.79 -4.56
CA PRO A 155 -13.62 -15.61 -5.32
C PRO A 155 -13.52 -16.29 -6.67
N GLN A 156 -14.58 -16.97 -7.09
CA GLN A 156 -14.64 -17.63 -8.40
C GLN A 156 -14.51 -16.66 -9.58
N LYS A 157 -14.68 -15.35 -9.34
CA LYS A 157 -14.62 -14.28 -10.34
C LYS A 157 -13.91 -13.04 -9.78
N ALA A 158 -12.62 -13.12 -9.52
CA ALA A 158 -11.81 -11.91 -9.38
C ALA A 158 -11.62 -11.26 -10.75
N ALA A 159 -11.48 -9.92 -10.80
CA ALA A 159 -11.06 -9.26 -12.03
C ALA A 159 -9.69 -9.84 -12.46
N PRO A 160 -9.41 -9.93 -13.77
CA PRO A 160 -8.17 -10.58 -14.27
C PRO A 160 -6.87 -10.01 -13.73
N HIS A 161 -6.91 -8.78 -13.17
CA HIS A 161 -5.78 -8.07 -12.58
C HIS A 161 -5.75 -8.10 -11.05
N ASN A 162 -6.64 -8.87 -10.42
CA ASN A 162 -6.72 -9.00 -8.95
C ASN A 162 -6.41 -10.43 -8.54
N PHE A 163 -5.39 -10.58 -7.72
CA PHE A 163 -5.00 -11.84 -7.13
C PHE A 163 -5.19 -11.79 -5.61
N ILE A 164 -5.69 -12.87 -5.04
CA ILE A 164 -5.80 -13.03 -3.59
C ILE A 164 -4.61 -13.86 -3.13
N HIS A 165 -3.72 -13.20 -2.39
CA HIS A 165 -2.53 -13.84 -1.85
C HIS A 165 -2.74 -14.22 -0.39
N GLN A 166 -2.09 -15.31 0.03
CA GLN A 166 -2.06 -15.74 1.43
C GLN A 166 -0.97 -14.97 2.19
N TYR A 167 -1.21 -13.66 2.43
CA TYR A 167 -0.18 -12.75 2.97
C TYR A 167 0.37 -13.21 4.32
N GLU A 168 -0.46 -13.69 5.25
CA GLU A 168 -0.01 -14.18 6.55
C GLU A 168 1.02 -15.32 6.38
N LYS A 169 0.74 -16.26 5.48
CA LYS A 169 1.64 -17.37 5.18
C LYS A 169 2.92 -16.86 4.51
N ILE A 170 2.81 -16.04 3.45
CA ILE A 170 3.97 -15.56 2.69
C ILE A 170 4.90 -14.76 3.60
N TYR A 171 4.36 -13.82 4.41
CA TYR A 171 5.18 -13.08 5.36
C TYR A 171 5.82 -13.98 6.42
N SER A 172 5.07 -14.94 7.00
CA SER A 172 5.61 -15.83 8.03
C SER A 172 6.73 -16.75 7.52
N GLU A 173 6.73 -17.06 6.24
CA GLU A 173 7.78 -17.83 5.55
C GLU A 173 8.97 -16.96 5.10
N THR A 174 8.84 -15.62 5.13
CA THR A 174 9.89 -14.72 4.66
C THR A 174 10.93 -14.46 5.77
N PRO A 175 12.24 -14.59 5.48
CA PRO A 175 13.30 -14.29 6.44
C PRO A 175 13.17 -12.88 7.04
N HIS A 176 13.59 -12.72 8.28
CA HIS A 176 13.54 -11.48 9.06
C HIS A 176 12.14 -11.00 9.47
N VAL A 177 11.05 -11.64 9.07
CA VAL A 177 9.73 -11.38 9.62
C VAL A 177 9.58 -12.10 10.97
N SER A 178 9.24 -11.35 12.03
CA SER A 178 9.08 -11.91 13.39
C SER A 178 7.63 -12.21 13.72
N ARG A 179 6.71 -11.41 13.20
CA ARG A 179 5.28 -11.52 13.47
C ARG A 179 4.47 -10.93 12.32
N VAL A 180 3.30 -11.52 12.08
CA VAL A 180 2.30 -11.01 11.14
C VAL A 180 0.99 -10.80 11.88
N ILE A 181 0.34 -9.68 11.65
CA ILE A 181 -0.94 -9.31 12.26
C ILE A 181 -1.89 -8.97 11.13
N ARG A 182 -3.07 -9.60 11.12
CA ARG A 182 -4.16 -9.25 10.21
C ARG A 182 -5.27 -8.55 10.98
N THR A 183 -5.73 -7.41 10.46
CA THR A 183 -6.86 -6.66 11.00
C THR A 183 -7.88 -6.41 9.89
N PRO A 184 -9.07 -7.04 9.94
CA PRO A 184 -10.11 -6.82 8.94
C PRO A 184 -10.59 -5.37 8.92
N ILE A 185 -10.79 -4.83 7.72
CA ILE A 185 -11.43 -3.53 7.50
C ILE A 185 -12.93 -3.75 7.42
N ALA A 186 -13.59 -3.65 8.59
CA ALA A 186 -15.02 -3.84 8.72
C ALA A 186 -15.63 -2.72 9.56
N LYS A 187 -16.83 -2.28 9.22
CA LYS A 187 -17.59 -1.35 10.04
C LYS A 187 -18.30 -2.12 11.15
N LYS A 188 -17.92 -1.92 12.42
CA LYS A 188 -18.68 -2.44 13.57
C LYS A 188 -19.97 -1.65 13.73
N GLY A 189 -21.14 -2.31 13.66
CA GLY A 189 -22.45 -1.71 13.99
C GLY A 189 -23.61 -2.36 13.25
N LEU A 190 -24.81 -2.20 13.79
CA LEU A 190 -26.05 -2.91 13.44
C LEU A 190 -26.58 -2.71 11.99
N LEU A 191 -25.94 -1.85 11.20
CA LEU A 191 -26.33 -1.52 9.81
C LEU A 191 -25.17 -1.70 8.82
N SER A 192 -24.18 -2.47 9.16
CA SER A 192 -22.89 -2.40 8.52
C SER A 192 -22.60 -3.50 7.50
N GLY A 193 -23.49 -3.85 6.64
CA GLY A 193 -23.24 -4.75 5.50
C GLY A 193 -22.09 -4.34 4.55
N ILE A 194 -21.12 -3.53 5.02
CA ILE A 194 -19.89 -3.19 4.31
C ILE A 194 -18.80 -4.10 4.85
N ASP A 195 -18.82 -5.35 4.42
CA ASP A 195 -17.62 -6.17 4.37
C ASP A 195 -16.83 -5.72 3.15
N THR A 196 -15.70 -5.07 3.37
CA THR A 196 -14.85 -4.62 2.27
C THR A 196 -14.03 -5.75 1.70
N LYS A 197 -14.05 -6.95 2.32
CA LYS A 197 -13.15 -8.08 2.03
C LYS A 197 -11.67 -7.69 2.07
N GLN A 198 -11.35 -6.54 2.68
CA GLN A 198 -10.01 -6.02 2.86
C GLN A 198 -9.54 -6.21 4.28
N SER A 199 -8.25 -6.39 4.42
CA SER A 199 -7.57 -6.42 5.71
C SER A 199 -6.30 -5.57 5.66
N ILE A 200 -5.95 -5.02 6.80
CA ILE A 200 -4.60 -4.50 7.05
C ILE A 200 -3.75 -5.70 7.45
N PHE A 201 -2.68 -5.93 6.71
CA PHE A 201 -1.62 -6.88 7.06
C PHE A 201 -0.41 -6.11 7.54
N HIS A 202 0.06 -6.42 8.73
CA HIS A 202 1.22 -5.79 9.33
C HIS A 202 2.27 -6.86 9.64
N ALA A 203 3.39 -6.81 8.94
CA ALA A 203 4.55 -7.62 9.21
C ALA A 203 5.58 -6.83 10.03
N VAL A 204 6.01 -7.39 11.15
CA VAL A 204 7.04 -6.82 12.02
C VAL A 204 8.38 -7.45 11.67
N ILE A 205 9.39 -6.63 11.43
CA ILE A 205 10.72 -7.06 11.01
C ILE A 205 11.62 -7.21 12.26
N LYS A 206 12.44 -8.25 12.28
CA LYS A 206 13.52 -8.43 13.26
C LYS A 206 14.72 -7.56 12.85
N ASP A 207 15.36 -6.98 13.84
CA ASP A 207 16.70 -6.42 13.70
C ASP A 207 17.73 -7.47 13.27
#